data_7f09a8f3e0b9c91bb18625872f6c5d11
#
_entry.id   7f09a8f3e0b9c91bb18625872f6c5d11
#
_cell.length_a   1.000
_cell.length_b   1.000
_cell.length_c   1.000
_cell.angle_alpha   90.00
_cell.angle_beta   90.00
_cell.angle_gamma   90.00
#
_symmetry.space_group_name_H-M   'P 1'
#
loop_
_entity.id
_entity.type
_entity.pdbx_description
1 polymer ?
#
loop_
_entity_poly.entity_id
_entity_poly.type
_entity_poly.pdbx_seq_one_letter_code
_entity_poly.pdbx_strand_id
1 'polypeptide(L)'
;GQFTGREDDPLKAFSPMDIAAEAARVALVDTGLDASSVAQLIDTLAVIRIFPDSFNRPRMPNPFGRAENPPRAVARRLNANPSRAIYGHVGGNTPQTMINEMAQRIAEGEVGVALITGSESIKTAQRALRAGVTLNWQEEDVGSLEDRGIGPALASKHEFVHGIGVPVNTYPLFENAIRGRLRNSV
;
A
#
# COMPACT_ATOMS: atom_id res chain seq x y z
N GLY A 1 -0.55 10.45 -9.20
CA GLY A 1 -2.00 10.21 -9.31
C GLY A 1 -2.64 9.88 -7.98
N GLN A 2 -3.87 10.29 -7.78
CA GLN A 2 -4.67 9.97 -6.59
C GLN A 2 -6.08 9.54 -7.03
N PHE A 3 -6.61 8.50 -6.38
CA PHE A 3 -7.96 8.02 -6.63
C PHE A 3 -8.67 7.74 -5.30
N THR A 4 -9.94 8.14 -5.20
CA THR A 4 -10.79 7.83 -4.06
C THR A 4 -12.01 7.06 -4.58
N GLY A 5 -12.02 5.75 -4.35
CA GLY A 5 -13.12 4.87 -4.73
C GLY A 5 -14.32 5.07 -3.82
N ARG A 6 -15.11 6.10 -4.09
CA ARG A 6 -16.41 6.33 -3.43
C ARG A 6 -17.48 5.62 -4.23
N GLU A 7 -17.92 4.49 -3.73
CA GLU A 7 -19.03 3.73 -4.30
C GLU A 7 -20.10 3.56 -3.22
N ASP A 8 -21.31 3.99 -3.53
CA ASP A 8 -22.43 3.92 -2.58
C ASP A 8 -23.07 2.53 -2.55
N ASP A 9 -23.00 1.79 -3.66
CA ASP A 9 -23.43 0.40 -3.72
C ASP A 9 -22.33 -0.53 -3.17
N PRO A 10 -22.54 -1.17 -2.00
CA PRO A 10 -21.54 -2.07 -1.42
C PRO A 10 -21.15 -3.25 -2.31
N LEU A 11 -22.02 -3.68 -3.25
CA LEU A 11 -21.74 -4.76 -4.19
C LEU A 11 -20.72 -4.39 -5.26
N LYS A 12 -20.54 -3.09 -5.52
CA LYS A 12 -19.58 -2.55 -6.51
C LYS A 12 -18.30 -2.03 -5.86
N ALA A 13 -18.09 -2.38 -4.60
CA ALA A 13 -16.99 -1.87 -3.82
C ALA A 13 -15.64 -2.31 -4.39
N PHE A 14 -14.76 -1.35 -4.63
CA PHE A 14 -13.40 -1.58 -5.12
C PHE A 14 -12.57 -2.38 -4.13
N SER A 15 -11.84 -3.38 -4.63
CA SER A 15 -10.78 -4.04 -3.88
C SER A 15 -9.59 -3.09 -3.67
N PRO A 16 -8.68 -3.38 -2.74
CA PRO A 16 -7.44 -2.61 -2.62
C PRO A 16 -6.67 -2.54 -3.95
N MET A 17 -6.61 -3.63 -4.71
CA MET A 17 -5.87 -3.66 -5.97
C MET A 17 -6.55 -2.87 -7.08
N ASP A 18 -7.89 -2.77 -7.06
CA ASP A 18 -8.61 -1.88 -7.98
C ASP A 18 -8.26 -0.42 -7.72
N ILE A 19 -8.28 0.00 -6.45
CA ILE A 19 -7.94 1.37 -6.06
C ILE A 19 -6.48 1.70 -6.40
N ALA A 20 -5.55 0.78 -6.13
CA ALA A 20 -4.15 0.95 -6.47
C ALA A 20 -3.93 1.10 -7.98
N ALA A 21 -4.65 0.31 -8.78
CA ALA A 21 -4.57 0.38 -10.24
C ALA A 21 -5.19 1.67 -10.78
N GLU A 22 -6.31 2.14 -10.23
CA GLU A 22 -6.93 3.40 -10.65
C GLU A 22 -6.03 4.61 -10.33
N ALA A 23 -5.42 4.64 -9.14
CA ALA A 23 -4.44 5.68 -8.79
C ALA A 23 -3.22 5.65 -9.73
N ALA A 24 -2.78 4.45 -10.11
CA ALA A 24 -1.71 4.28 -11.07
C ALA A 24 -2.11 4.76 -12.48
N ARG A 25 -3.33 4.47 -12.96
CA ARG A 25 -3.82 4.99 -14.25
C ARG A 25 -3.82 6.51 -14.29
N VAL A 26 -4.27 7.14 -13.20
CA VAL A 26 -4.22 8.61 -13.09
C VAL A 26 -2.77 9.12 -13.17
N ALA A 27 -1.82 8.43 -12.53
CA ALA A 27 -0.41 8.79 -12.63
C ALA A 27 0.16 8.61 -14.03
N LEU A 28 -0.22 7.55 -14.74
CA LEU A 28 0.22 7.32 -16.13
C LEU A 28 -0.32 8.41 -17.07
N VAL A 29 -1.57 8.80 -16.93
CA VAL A 29 -2.16 9.91 -17.70
C VAL A 29 -1.45 11.24 -17.40
N ASP A 30 -1.08 11.48 -16.15
CA ASP A 30 -0.40 12.70 -15.69
C ASP A 30 1.01 12.86 -16.29
N THR A 31 1.58 11.83 -16.88
CA THR A 31 2.84 11.92 -17.64
C THR A 31 2.73 12.75 -18.91
N GLY A 32 1.52 12.99 -19.41
CA GLY A 32 1.28 13.67 -20.68
C GLY A 32 1.58 12.82 -21.92
N LEU A 33 1.96 11.55 -21.73
CA LEU A 33 2.21 10.57 -22.78
C LEU A 33 1.02 9.61 -22.93
N ASP A 34 1.04 8.77 -23.95
CA ASP A 34 0.06 7.71 -24.05
C ASP A 34 0.21 6.73 -22.88
N ALA A 35 -0.78 6.68 -22.01
CA ALA A 35 -0.74 5.90 -20.77
C ALA A 35 -0.53 4.40 -21.02
N SER A 36 -1.05 3.85 -22.12
CA SER A 36 -0.85 2.45 -22.49
C SER A 36 0.60 2.18 -22.87
N SER A 37 1.19 3.06 -23.65
CA SER A 37 2.60 2.97 -24.04
C SER A 37 3.53 3.07 -22.81
N VAL A 38 3.25 3.99 -21.89
CA VAL A 38 4.03 4.12 -20.65
C VAL A 38 3.87 2.88 -19.78
N ALA A 39 2.66 2.31 -19.68
CA ALA A 39 2.43 1.08 -18.93
C ALA A 39 3.28 -0.11 -19.44
N GLN A 40 3.48 -0.20 -20.74
CA GLN A 40 4.32 -1.25 -21.34
C GLN A 40 5.82 -1.06 -21.06
N LEU A 41 6.25 0.15 -20.72
CA LEU A 41 7.65 0.47 -20.38
C LEU A 41 7.97 0.21 -18.91
N ILE A 42 6.97 -0.06 -18.06
CA ILE A 42 7.20 -0.33 -16.65
C ILE A 42 7.98 -1.64 -16.50
N ASP A 43 9.22 -1.55 -16.06
CA ASP A 43 10.06 -2.72 -15.76
C ASP A 43 9.99 -3.11 -14.28
N THR A 44 9.71 -2.16 -13.40
CA THR A 44 9.58 -2.39 -11.95
C THR A 44 8.25 -1.83 -11.43
N LEU A 45 7.43 -2.69 -10.82
CA LEU A 45 6.19 -2.30 -10.18
C LEU A 45 6.23 -2.64 -8.68
N ALA A 46 6.07 -1.63 -7.86
CA ALA A 46 6.04 -1.76 -6.41
C ALA A 46 4.68 -1.38 -5.83
N VAL A 47 4.15 -2.23 -4.95
CA VAL A 47 2.93 -1.96 -4.20
C VAL A 47 3.28 -1.78 -2.73
N ILE A 48 2.83 -0.68 -2.14
CA ILE A 48 2.93 -0.45 -0.70
C ILE A 48 2.05 -1.46 0.02
N ARG A 49 2.58 -2.10 1.07
CA ARG A 49 1.87 -3.14 1.81
C ARG A 49 0.60 -2.58 2.45
N ILE A 50 -0.51 -3.26 2.20
CA ILE A 50 -1.80 -2.92 2.81
C ILE A 50 -1.81 -3.28 4.31
N PHE A 51 -2.60 -2.54 5.09
CA PHE A 51 -2.66 -2.71 6.54
C PHE A 51 -3.05 -4.12 6.99
N PRO A 52 -4.02 -4.83 6.38
CA PRO A 52 -4.33 -6.21 6.76
C PRO A 52 -3.17 -7.19 6.62
N ASP A 53 -2.22 -6.92 5.73
CA ASP A 53 -1.02 -7.74 5.52
C ASP A 53 0.18 -7.29 6.37
N SER A 54 -0.03 -6.28 7.23
CA SER A 54 1.02 -5.67 8.05
C SER A 54 1.30 -6.40 9.37
N PHE A 55 0.63 -7.51 9.61
CA PHE A 55 0.76 -8.28 10.84
C PHE A 55 1.46 -9.61 10.58
N ASN A 56 2.30 -10.02 11.52
CA ASN A 56 2.85 -11.37 11.55
C ASN A 56 1.71 -12.38 11.70
N ARG A 57 1.98 -13.60 11.24
CA ARG A 57 0.99 -14.69 11.31
C ARG A 57 0.44 -14.91 12.73
N PRO A 58 -0.87 -15.10 12.89
CA PRO A 58 -1.85 -15.12 11.80
C PRO A 58 -2.07 -13.70 11.22
N ARG A 59 -2.09 -13.60 9.89
CA ARG A 59 -2.47 -12.35 9.20
C ARG A 59 -3.86 -11.93 9.66
N MET A 60 -4.15 -10.62 9.67
CA MET A 60 -5.49 -10.13 9.96
C MET A 60 -6.48 -10.80 8.98
N PRO A 61 -7.57 -11.41 9.47
CA PRO A 61 -8.56 -12.01 8.60
C PRO A 61 -9.11 -10.96 7.62
N ASN A 62 -9.11 -11.28 6.34
CA ASN A 62 -9.83 -10.53 5.34
C ASN A 62 -11.02 -11.39 4.87
N PRO A 63 -12.26 -11.04 5.25
CA PRO A 63 -13.43 -11.87 4.95
C PRO A 63 -13.74 -11.95 3.45
N PHE A 64 -13.14 -11.07 2.66
CA PHE A 64 -13.36 -11.00 1.22
C PHE A 64 -12.21 -11.55 0.38
N GLY A 65 -11.22 -12.17 1.02
CA GLY A 65 -10.01 -12.64 0.33
C GLY A 65 -8.97 -11.52 0.11
N ARG A 66 -7.94 -11.85 -0.65
CA ARG A 66 -6.83 -10.94 -0.95
C ARG A 66 -6.14 -11.31 -2.25
N ALA A 67 -5.36 -10.37 -2.80
CA ALA A 67 -4.41 -10.70 -3.85
C ALA A 67 -3.18 -11.40 -3.22
N GLU A 68 -2.83 -12.58 -3.71
CA GLU A 68 -1.64 -13.31 -3.27
C GLU A 68 -0.35 -12.68 -3.85
N ASN A 69 -0.48 -12.00 -4.98
CA ASN A 69 0.59 -11.26 -5.63
C ASN A 69 0.13 -9.82 -5.97
N PRO A 70 0.10 -8.90 -4.99
CA PRO A 70 -0.45 -7.56 -5.16
C PRO A 70 0.15 -6.77 -6.33
N PRO A 71 1.49 -6.74 -6.55
CA PRO A 71 2.02 -6.02 -7.69
C PRO A 71 1.63 -6.65 -9.04
N ARG A 72 1.48 -7.97 -9.15
CA ARG A 72 1.01 -8.62 -10.38
C ARG A 72 -0.47 -8.36 -10.62
N ALA A 73 -1.29 -8.33 -9.57
CA ALA A 73 -2.70 -7.96 -9.65
C ALA A 73 -2.89 -6.54 -10.19
N VAL A 74 -2.06 -5.59 -9.76
CA VAL A 74 -2.05 -4.23 -10.30
C VAL A 74 -1.53 -4.22 -11.74
N ALA A 75 -0.43 -4.91 -12.04
CA ALA A 75 0.16 -4.97 -13.37
C ALA A 75 -0.85 -5.48 -14.41
N ARG A 76 -1.58 -6.55 -14.10
CA ARG A 76 -2.65 -7.10 -14.95
C ARG A 76 -3.71 -6.04 -15.28
N ARG A 77 -4.13 -5.25 -14.30
CA ARG A 77 -5.14 -4.19 -14.49
C ARG A 77 -4.66 -3.03 -15.36
N LEU A 78 -3.34 -2.84 -15.42
CA LEU A 78 -2.69 -1.81 -16.25
C LEU A 78 -2.26 -2.36 -17.61
N ASN A 79 -2.43 -3.65 -17.85
CA ASN A 79 -1.84 -4.35 -18.99
C ASN A 79 -0.32 -4.14 -19.06
N ALA A 80 0.35 -4.09 -17.90
CA ALA A 80 1.81 -3.99 -17.77
C ALA A 80 2.42 -5.36 -17.49
N ASN A 81 3.67 -5.55 -17.89
CA ASN A 81 4.40 -6.79 -17.63
C ASN A 81 5.80 -6.51 -17.03
N PRO A 82 5.86 -5.99 -15.80
CA PRO A 82 7.12 -5.64 -15.16
C PRO A 82 7.99 -6.90 -14.96
N SER A 83 9.30 -6.78 -15.25
CA SER A 83 10.27 -7.84 -14.93
C SER A 83 10.41 -8.04 -13.43
N ARG A 84 10.24 -6.96 -12.64
CA ARG A 84 10.34 -6.95 -11.20
C ARG A 84 9.03 -6.49 -10.53
N ALA A 85 8.54 -7.31 -9.61
CA ALA A 85 7.30 -7.07 -8.86
C ALA A 85 7.60 -7.06 -7.35
N ILE A 86 7.40 -5.93 -6.69
CA ILE A 86 7.80 -5.71 -5.29
C ILE A 86 6.56 -5.46 -4.43
N TYR A 87 6.41 -6.24 -3.36
CA TYR A 87 5.47 -5.93 -2.29
C TYR A 87 6.24 -5.35 -1.10
N GLY A 88 6.04 -4.07 -0.83
CA GLY A 88 6.81 -3.30 0.14
C GLY A 88 6.73 -3.87 1.56
N HIS A 89 7.68 -3.49 2.41
CA HIS A 89 7.59 -3.78 3.84
C HIS A 89 6.58 -2.87 4.55
N VAL A 90 6.26 -3.20 5.79
CA VAL A 90 5.35 -2.41 6.64
C VAL A 90 6.04 -1.12 7.08
N GLY A 91 5.32 -0.01 7.03
CA GLY A 91 5.77 1.27 7.60
C GLY A 91 5.19 2.47 6.87
N GLY A 92 4.83 3.50 7.61
CA GLY A 92 4.34 4.77 7.06
C GLY A 92 5.40 5.52 6.23
N ASN A 93 6.67 5.19 6.40
CA ASN A 93 7.81 5.72 5.64
C ASN A 93 8.12 4.91 4.38
N THR A 94 7.50 3.75 4.18
CA THR A 94 7.76 2.86 3.04
C THR A 94 7.60 3.56 1.68
N PRO A 95 6.57 4.39 1.44
CA PRO A 95 6.47 5.12 0.17
C PRO A 95 7.73 5.93 -0.15
N GLN A 96 8.25 6.67 0.82
CA GLN A 96 9.47 7.47 0.62
C GLN A 96 10.71 6.59 0.43
N THR A 97 10.82 5.51 1.19
CA THR A 97 11.93 4.56 1.04
C THR A 97 11.94 3.94 -0.36
N MET A 98 10.77 3.55 -0.88
CA MET A 98 10.64 3.00 -2.23
C MET A 98 10.98 4.03 -3.31
N ILE A 99 10.56 5.28 -3.15
CA ILE A 99 10.93 6.38 -4.08
C ILE A 99 12.44 6.55 -4.11
N ASN A 100 13.09 6.61 -2.95
CA ASN A 100 14.54 6.78 -2.86
C ASN A 100 15.29 5.61 -3.53
N GLU A 101 14.85 4.38 -3.27
CA GLU A 101 15.43 3.19 -3.89
C GLU A 101 15.28 3.21 -5.41
N MET A 102 14.07 3.49 -5.92
CA MET A 102 13.85 3.51 -7.35
C MET A 102 14.61 4.66 -8.03
N ALA A 103 14.67 5.83 -7.40
CA ALA A 103 15.45 6.96 -7.93
C ALA A 103 16.95 6.61 -8.03
N GLN A 104 17.51 5.93 -7.03
CA GLN A 104 18.90 5.46 -7.09
C GLN A 104 19.09 4.45 -8.22
N ARG A 105 18.23 3.44 -8.34
CA ARG A 105 18.32 2.42 -9.39
C ARG A 105 18.17 2.98 -10.81
N ILE A 106 17.33 4.02 -10.97
CA ILE A 106 17.21 4.74 -12.24
C ILE A 106 18.51 5.48 -12.53
N ALA A 107 19.10 6.16 -11.54
CA ALA A 107 20.38 6.86 -11.71
C ALA A 107 21.55 5.92 -12.03
N GLU A 108 21.50 4.69 -11.53
CA GLU A 108 22.49 3.62 -11.81
C GLU A 108 22.20 2.90 -13.15
N GLY A 109 21.10 3.20 -13.83
CA GLY A 109 20.70 2.57 -15.10
C GLY A 109 20.16 1.15 -14.96
N GLU A 110 19.82 0.71 -13.73
CA GLU A 110 19.26 -0.63 -13.48
C GLU A 110 17.75 -0.70 -13.72
N VAL A 111 17.06 0.43 -13.64
CA VAL A 111 15.61 0.58 -13.82
C VAL A 111 15.36 1.71 -14.82
N GLY A 112 14.55 1.44 -15.83
CA GLY A 112 14.14 2.45 -16.82
C GLY A 112 12.89 3.20 -16.35
N VAL A 113 11.84 2.44 -16.01
CA VAL A 113 10.55 2.99 -15.55
C VAL A 113 10.05 2.22 -14.32
N ALA A 114 9.93 2.90 -13.20
CA ALA A 114 9.34 2.35 -11.99
C ALA A 114 7.95 2.94 -11.73
N LEU A 115 6.98 2.07 -11.41
CA LEU A 115 5.68 2.47 -10.88
C LEU A 115 5.58 2.07 -9.41
N ILE A 116 5.27 3.05 -8.56
CA ILE A 116 4.99 2.81 -7.13
C ILE A 116 3.54 3.21 -6.87
N THR A 117 2.76 2.30 -6.28
CA THR A 117 1.36 2.53 -5.94
C THR A 117 1.00 1.89 -4.61
N GLY A 118 -0.13 2.24 -4.07
CA GLY A 118 -0.66 1.67 -2.84
C GLY A 118 -2.08 2.09 -2.59
N SER A 119 -2.77 1.37 -1.70
CA SER A 119 -4.18 1.61 -1.41
C SER A 119 -4.59 1.03 -0.08
N GLU A 120 -5.78 1.45 0.41
CA GLU A 120 -6.47 0.85 1.54
C GLU A 120 -7.98 0.79 1.30
N SER A 121 -8.61 -0.32 1.70
CA SER A 121 -10.06 -0.54 1.58
C SER A 121 -10.73 -0.96 2.90
N ILE A 122 -10.11 -0.64 4.05
CA ILE A 122 -10.58 -1.08 5.38
C ILE A 122 -12.01 -0.60 5.64
N LYS A 123 -12.30 0.68 5.38
CA LYS A 123 -13.65 1.24 5.58
C LYS A 123 -14.68 0.61 4.64
N THR A 124 -14.29 0.33 3.41
CA THR A 124 -15.12 -0.36 2.41
C THR A 124 -15.48 -1.76 2.88
N ALA A 125 -14.49 -2.55 3.34
CA ALA A 125 -14.72 -3.86 3.90
C ALA A 125 -15.68 -3.82 5.10
N GLN A 126 -15.49 -2.88 6.02
CA GLN A 126 -16.37 -2.70 7.18
C GLN A 126 -17.82 -2.33 6.77
N ARG A 127 -17.99 -1.49 5.75
CA ARG A 127 -19.33 -1.15 5.22
C ARG A 127 -20.01 -2.36 4.61
N ALA A 128 -19.31 -3.13 3.77
CA ALA A 128 -19.84 -4.34 3.17
C ALA A 128 -20.26 -5.38 4.23
N LEU A 129 -19.44 -5.60 5.25
CA LEU A 129 -19.78 -6.48 6.37
C LEU A 129 -21.04 -6.02 7.11
N ARG A 130 -21.18 -4.72 7.41
CA ARG A 130 -22.38 -4.19 8.07
C ARG A 130 -23.63 -4.28 7.20
N ALA A 131 -23.48 -4.21 5.90
CA ALA A 131 -24.57 -4.38 4.93
C ALA A 131 -24.91 -5.86 4.65
N GLY A 132 -24.17 -6.82 5.25
CA GLY A 132 -24.36 -8.24 4.98
C GLY A 132 -23.99 -8.67 3.57
N VAL A 133 -23.14 -7.89 2.89
CA VAL A 133 -22.72 -8.14 1.51
C VAL A 133 -21.43 -8.96 1.51
N THR A 134 -21.38 -10.00 0.68
CA THR A 134 -20.18 -10.78 0.43
C THR A 134 -19.53 -10.28 -0.85
N LEU A 135 -18.26 -9.84 -0.72
CA LEU A 135 -17.39 -9.48 -1.84
C LEU A 135 -16.42 -10.64 -2.11
N ASN A 136 -15.81 -10.63 -3.29
CA ASN A 136 -14.71 -11.53 -3.60
C ASN A 136 -13.51 -10.71 -4.11
N TRP A 137 -12.50 -10.59 -3.25
CA TRP A 137 -11.22 -9.90 -3.56
C TRP A 137 -10.05 -10.88 -3.65
N GLN A 138 -10.37 -12.19 -3.66
CA GLN A 138 -9.35 -13.21 -3.82
C GLN A 138 -8.79 -13.20 -5.24
N GLU A 139 -7.48 -13.10 -5.38
CA GLU A 139 -6.77 -13.08 -6.65
C GLU A 139 -5.49 -13.90 -6.55
N GLU A 140 -5.24 -14.72 -7.59
CA GLU A 140 -4.09 -15.60 -7.70
C GLU A 140 -3.31 -15.26 -8.97
N ASP A 141 -2.65 -14.11 -8.96
CA ASP A 141 -1.82 -13.69 -10.09
C ASP A 141 -0.45 -14.37 -10.04
N VAL A 142 -0.10 -15.05 -11.12
CA VAL A 142 1.17 -15.78 -11.24
C VAL A 142 2.35 -14.85 -11.53
N GLY A 143 3.55 -15.31 -11.20
CA GLY A 143 4.80 -14.63 -11.49
C GLY A 143 5.68 -14.43 -10.26
N SER A 144 6.89 -13.98 -10.49
CA SER A 144 7.83 -13.67 -9.41
C SER A 144 7.31 -12.54 -8.52
N LEU A 145 7.55 -12.67 -7.22
CA LEU A 145 7.21 -11.68 -6.20
C LEU A 145 8.39 -11.47 -5.27
N GLU A 146 8.84 -10.24 -5.15
CA GLU A 146 9.75 -9.81 -4.10
C GLU A 146 8.91 -9.31 -2.91
N ASP A 147 8.51 -10.23 -2.03
CA ASP A 147 7.81 -9.88 -0.78
C ASP A 147 8.82 -9.47 0.28
N ARG A 148 8.82 -8.19 0.66
CA ARG A 148 9.73 -7.64 1.67
C ARG A 148 9.27 -7.86 3.11
N GLY A 149 8.15 -8.52 3.29
CA GLY A 149 7.62 -8.90 4.60
C GLY A 149 7.30 -7.69 5.48
N ILE A 150 7.45 -7.88 6.78
CA ILE A 150 7.12 -6.86 7.79
C ILE A 150 8.20 -5.78 7.89
N GLY A 151 9.43 -6.07 7.45
CA GLY A 151 10.54 -5.16 7.60
C GLY A 151 11.07 -5.07 9.04
N PRO A 152 11.90 -4.08 9.35
CA PRO A 152 12.42 -3.87 10.69
C PRO A 152 11.31 -3.46 11.66
N ALA A 153 11.41 -3.92 12.90
CA ALA A 153 10.47 -3.53 13.94
C ALA A 153 10.50 -2.02 14.17
N LEU A 154 9.33 -1.37 14.15
CA LEU A 154 9.18 0.07 14.39
C LEU A 154 9.29 0.42 15.88
N ALA A 155 9.14 -0.55 16.76
CA ALA A 155 9.29 -0.40 18.19
C ALA A 155 9.90 -1.67 18.79
N SER A 156 10.62 -1.53 19.89
CA SER A 156 11.20 -2.64 20.61
C SER A 156 10.14 -3.43 21.37
N LYS A 157 10.47 -4.69 21.75
CA LYS A 157 9.59 -5.49 22.61
C LYS A 157 9.28 -4.80 23.93
N HIS A 158 10.23 -4.04 24.46
CA HIS A 158 10.05 -3.29 25.71
C HIS A 158 9.02 -2.17 25.55
N GLU A 159 9.09 -1.42 24.47
CA GLU A 159 8.11 -0.37 24.17
C GLU A 159 6.70 -0.95 24.01
N PHE A 160 6.55 -2.08 23.31
CA PHE A 160 5.25 -2.75 23.16
C PHE A 160 4.65 -3.19 24.51
N VAL A 161 5.47 -3.74 25.41
CA VAL A 161 5.01 -4.15 26.76
C VAL A 161 4.47 -2.94 27.57
N HIS A 162 5.02 -1.76 27.32
CA HIS A 162 4.56 -0.51 27.96
C HIS A 162 3.48 0.23 27.15
N GLY A 163 2.87 -0.41 26.15
CA GLY A 163 1.78 0.16 25.36
C GLY A 163 2.21 1.16 24.30
N ILE A 164 3.51 1.32 24.07
CA ILE A 164 4.09 2.21 23.05
C ILE A 164 4.20 1.41 21.74
N GLY A 165 3.13 1.31 21.00
CA GLY A 165 3.13 0.52 19.76
C GLY A 165 2.11 0.98 18.74
N VAL A 166 1.10 1.73 19.19
CA VAL A 166 0.07 2.28 18.30
C VAL A 166 0.06 3.80 18.38
N PRO A 167 -0.26 4.51 17.27
CA PRO A 167 -0.17 5.97 17.20
C PRO A 167 -0.95 6.69 18.31
N VAL A 168 -2.12 6.21 18.66
CA VAL A 168 -2.97 6.80 19.71
C VAL A 168 -2.29 6.83 21.08
N ASN A 169 -1.38 5.90 21.36
CA ASN A 169 -0.63 5.85 22.61
C ASN A 169 0.73 6.58 22.51
N THR A 170 1.26 6.67 21.30
CA THR A 170 2.61 7.18 21.06
C THR A 170 2.62 8.69 20.81
N TYR A 171 1.72 9.21 20.00
CA TYR A 171 1.69 10.63 19.64
C TYR A 171 1.45 11.56 20.82
N PRO A 172 0.62 11.24 21.84
CA PRO A 172 0.48 12.08 23.01
C PRO A 172 1.78 12.33 23.78
N LEU A 173 2.77 11.41 23.68
CA LEU A 173 4.08 11.60 24.32
C LEU A 173 4.83 12.77 23.66
N PHE A 174 4.82 12.83 22.33
CA PHE A 174 5.44 13.93 21.57
C PHE A 174 4.70 15.24 21.77
N GLU A 175 3.36 15.22 21.72
CA GLU A 175 2.51 16.39 21.95
C GLU A 175 2.74 16.98 23.34
N ASN A 176 2.83 16.16 24.39
CA ASN A 176 3.13 16.60 25.74
C ASN A 176 4.53 17.21 25.85
N ALA A 177 5.52 16.65 25.19
CA ALA A 177 6.88 17.20 25.17
C ALA A 177 6.92 18.58 24.49
N ILE A 178 6.25 18.71 23.34
CA ILE A 178 6.13 19.99 22.60
C ILE A 178 5.40 21.03 23.45
N ARG A 179 4.26 20.64 24.04
CA ARG A 179 3.47 21.51 24.93
C ARG A 179 4.29 22.01 26.12
N GLY A 180 5.02 21.12 26.78
CA GLY A 180 5.90 21.48 27.89
C GLY A 180 6.99 22.46 27.47
N ARG A 181 7.59 22.26 26.29
CA ARG A 181 8.59 23.19 25.73
C ARG A 181 8.00 24.57 25.42
N LEU A 182 6.78 24.62 24.90
CA LEU A 182 6.08 25.85 24.58
C LEU A 182 5.43 26.52 25.82
N ARG A 183 5.51 25.87 26.99
CA ARG A 183 4.87 26.31 28.24
C ARG A 183 3.34 26.53 28.15
N ASN A 184 2.69 25.79 27.25
CA ASN A 184 1.23 25.83 27.11
C ASN A 184 0.57 25.03 28.24
N SER A 185 -0.51 25.55 28.80
CA SER A 185 -1.36 24.82 29.79
C SER A 185 -2.07 23.62 29.12
N VAL A 186 -2.61 22.74 29.94
CA VAL A 186 -3.51 21.65 29.53
C VAL A 186 -4.82 22.23 29.03
#